data_2630f0a4bbeb4d1d2edfdbeb5ecc646a
#
_entry.id   2630f0a4bbeb4d1d2edfdbeb5ecc646a
#
_cell.length_a   1.000
_cell.length_b   1.000
_cell.length_c   1.000
_cell.angle_alpha   90.00
_cell.angle_beta   90.00
_cell.angle_gamma   90.00
#
_symmetry.space_group_name_H-M   'P 1'
#
loop_
_entity.id
_entity.type
_entity.pdbx_description
1 polymer ?
#
loop_
_entity_poly.entity_id
_entity_poly.type
_entity_poly.pdbx_seq_one_letter_code
_entity_poly.pdbx_strand_id
1 'polypeptide(L)'
;MSKPKVTVYILNHNYARYLPQAIESVERQLFTDWELLLIDDGSDDESAAIMERYQQAHPERTRLFTHHPARGLPACANLALDEARGEYIIRLDADDYFDEAALLVLATYLDQHPDIGLVYPNYYYVNAAGDMLGVEDRKRIGSEVDLLDLPAHGAGTLVRKRWLKAVGGYDESYDRQDGYDLWLRFVNRYPVANVGTALFYYRQHGDNLTRDNTRLLETRQRIKRDAVKRLGGDAKPRVLGLIPAKNTYPTMPNVVLRQMADRPLIEHTLRAALAVEALDRVIVSTDDQAVVEYVSGHYPEVLALSRPDELSSMTTRLSQIVAYTVEILEAEHDYYPDAVVLLSVHSPMRGAEHITAAIDTLILYPVDSVISVYEDYSLHYLHAQQGLVPANPGMHHHVRLEREALFVDNGAVKAAWRESITPADFLGERVGHLVMPAEISFQIKSAFDFDLIESLMLRNKADSG
;
A
#
# COMPACT_ATOMS: atom_id res chain seq x y z
N MET A 1 -35.69 12.67 22.41
CA MET A 1 -35.49 11.63 21.37
C MET A 1 -34.51 10.60 21.89
N SER A 2 -34.74 9.32 21.64
CA SER A 2 -33.76 8.26 21.94
C SER A 2 -32.47 8.53 21.17
N LYS A 3 -31.35 8.10 21.71
CA LYS A 3 -30.05 8.22 21.05
C LYS A 3 -30.06 7.26 19.85
N PRO A 4 -29.74 7.73 18.62
CA PRO A 4 -29.75 6.83 17.46
C PRO A 4 -28.67 5.74 17.59
N LYS A 5 -28.89 4.59 16.97
CA LYS A 5 -27.93 3.50 16.94
C LYS A 5 -26.76 3.79 16.01
N VAL A 6 -27.06 4.31 14.82
CA VAL A 6 -26.05 4.60 13.78
C VAL A 6 -26.02 6.09 13.46
N THR A 7 -24.84 6.67 13.40
CA THR A 7 -24.62 7.96 12.73
C THR A 7 -24.06 7.69 11.34
N VAL A 8 -24.79 8.07 10.32
CA VAL A 8 -24.31 8.18 8.94
C VAL A 8 -23.79 9.59 8.74
N TYR A 9 -22.63 9.76 8.09
CA TYR A 9 -22.18 11.06 7.68
C TYR A 9 -21.80 11.06 6.21
N ILE A 10 -22.26 12.10 5.47
CA ILE A 10 -21.95 12.33 4.07
C ILE A 10 -20.97 13.49 3.98
N LEU A 11 -19.80 13.23 3.37
CA LEU A 11 -18.81 14.26 3.06
C LEU A 11 -18.98 14.71 1.63
N ASN A 12 -19.01 16.02 1.42
CA ASN A 12 -19.21 16.62 0.12
C ASN A 12 -18.25 17.79 -0.14
N HIS A 13 -17.71 17.81 -1.36
CA HIS A 13 -17.04 18.97 -1.93
C HIS A 13 -17.27 18.98 -3.45
N ASN A 14 -18.19 19.83 -3.92
CA ASN A 14 -18.51 20.00 -5.34
C ASN A 14 -19.10 18.74 -6.03
N TYR A 15 -19.96 18.00 -5.33
CA TYR A 15 -20.64 16.81 -5.88
C TYR A 15 -22.18 17.00 -5.99
N ALA A 16 -22.68 18.22 -6.23
CA ALA A 16 -24.12 18.48 -6.34
C ALA A 16 -24.85 17.52 -7.27
N ARG A 17 -24.18 17.02 -8.33
CA ARG A 17 -24.73 16.07 -9.29
C ARG A 17 -25.10 14.72 -8.67
N TYR A 18 -24.31 14.22 -7.73
CA TYR A 18 -24.44 12.87 -7.17
C TYR A 18 -25.06 12.87 -5.78
N LEU A 19 -24.88 13.96 -5.03
CA LEU A 19 -25.32 14.14 -3.67
C LEU A 19 -26.79 13.75 -3.40
N PRO A 20 -27.79 14.09 -4.28
CA PRO A 20 -29.17 13.66 -4.06
C PRO A 20 -29.32 12.13 -3.95
N GLN A 21 -28.61 11.37 -4.80
CA GLN A 21 -28.65 9.91 -4.76
C GLN A 21 -27.99 9.34 -3.50
N ALA A 22 -26.87 9.92 -3.06
CA ALA A 22 -26.23 9.56 -1.80
C ALA A 22 -27.20 9.73 -0.61
N ILE A 23 -27.84 10.89 -0.50
CA ILE A 23 -28.82 11.19 0.55
C ILE A 23 -30.01 10.23 0.48
N GLU A 24 -30.60 10.06 -0.71
CA GLU A 24 -31.76 9.17 -0.92
C GLU A 24 -31.44 7.71 -0.54
N SER A 25 -30.20 7.25 -0.76
CA SER A 25 -29.78 5.90 -0.37
C SER A 25 -29.77 5.68 1.15
N VAL A 26 -29.53 6.73 1.92
CA VAL A 26 -29.63 6.70 3.40
C VAL A 26 -31.10 6.70 3.83
N GLU A 27 -31.96 7.47 3.18
CA GLU A 27 -33.38 7.46 3.49
C GLU A 27 -34.07 6.13 3.25
N ARG A 28 -33.64 5.42 2.20
CA ARG A 28 -34.19 4.10 1.81
C ARG A 28 -33.68 2.94 2.64
N GLN A 29 -32.81 3.19 3.65
CA GLN A 29 -32.30 2.10 4.49
C GLN A 29 -33.42 1.37 5.23
N LEU A 30 -33.40 0.05 5.18
CA LEU A 30 -34.30 -0.81 5.94
C LEU A 30 -34.12 -0.70 7.46
N PHE A 31 -32.94 -0.34 7.90
CA PHE A 31 -32.63 -0.02 9.29
C PHE A 31 -32.96 1.45 9.56
N THR A 32 -33.87 1.74 10.49
CA THR A 32 -34.45 3.09 10.65
C THR A 32 -33.88 3.89 11.83
N ASP A 33 -33.11 3.26 12.73
CA ASP A 33 -32.55 3.93 13.94
C ASP A 33 -31.20 4.59 13.64
N TRP A 34 -31.24 5.62 12.80
CA TRP A 34 -30.07 6.39 12.39
C TRP A 34 -30.29 7.90 12.44
N GLU A 35 -29.20 8.66 12.54
CA GLU A 35 -29.11 10.08 12.23
C GLU A 35 -28.18 10.32 11.04
N LEU A 36 -28.37 11.44 10.33
CA LEU A 36 -27.55 11.87 9.20
C LEU A 36 -26.84 13.19 9.50
N LEU A 37 -25.51 13.19 9.34
CA LEU A 37 -24.69 14.40 9.31
C LEU A 37 -24.32 14.71 7.86
N LEU A 38 -24.73 15.86 7.37
CA LEU A 38 -24.32 16.41 6.09
C LEU A 38 -23.17 17.39 6.34
N ILE A 39 -22.05 17.19 5.67
CA ILE A 39 -20.85 18.01 5.86
C ILE A 39 -20.42 18.53 4.49
N ASP A 40 -20.59 19.83 4.29
CA ASP A 40 -20.13 20.54 3.10
C ASP A 40 -18.75 21.17 3.37
N ASP A 41 -17.75 20.71 2.66
CA ASP A 41 -16.37 21.16 2.83
C ASP A 41 -16.02 22.27 1.81
N GLY A 42 -16.78 23.36 1.85
CA GLY A 42 -16.48 24.57 1.07
C GLY A 42 -16.81 24.42 -0.41
N SER A 43 -17.96 23.82 -0.74
CA SER A 43 -18.43 23.73 -2.13
C SER A 43 -18.78 25.11 -2.70
N ASP A 44 -18.55 25.28 -4.00
CA ASP A 44 -18.93 26.45 -4.79
C ASP A 44 -20.00 26.14 -5.86
N ASP A 45 -20.50 24.87 -5.85
CA ASP A 45 -21.63 24.42 -6.67
C ASP A 45 -22.97 24.47 -5.88
N GLU A 46 -24.02 23.80 -6.37
CA GLU A 46 -25.34 23.77 -5.74
C GLU A 46 -25.43 22.83 -4.51
N SER A 47 -24.33 22.20 -4.08
CA SER A 47 -24.32 21.22 -2.98
C SER A 47 -24.89 21.78 -1.68
N ALA A 48 -24.47 22.98 -1.26
CA ALA A 48 -24.93 23.62 -0.04
C ALA A 48 -26.46 23.81 -0.04
N ALA A 49 -27.03 24.29 -1.15
CA ALA A 49 -28.47 24.50 -1.29
C ALA A 49 -29.27 23.18 -1.28
N ILE A 50 -28.72 22.10 -1.81
CA ILE A 50 -29.31 20.75 -1.75
C ILE A 50 -29.33 20.25 -0.28
N MET A 51 -28.22 20.36 0.44
CA MET A 51 -28.11 19.93 1.83
C MET A 51 -29.02 20.73 2.76
N GLU A 52 -29.11 22.05 2.58
CA GLU A 52 -30.00 22.93 3.36
C GLU A 52 -31.46 22.54 3.18
N ARG A 53 -31.90 22.34 1.94
CA ARG A 53 -33.28 21.91 1.65
C ARG A 53 -33.62 20.59 2.30
N TYR A 54 -32.67 19.64 2.26
CA TYR A 54 -32.85 18.32 2.86
C TYR A 54 -32.92 18.42 4.40
N GLN A 55 -32.02 19.16 5.01
CA GLN A 55 -32.00 19.38 6.47
C GLN A 55 -33.28 20.07 6.96
N GLN A 56 -33.81 21.05 6.20
CA GLN A 56 -35.06 21.71 6.51
C GLN A 56 -36.28 20.76 6.43
N ALA A 57 -36.26 19.80 5.52
CA ALA A 57 -37.32 18.80 5.38
C ALA A 57 -37.27 17.71 6.48
N HIS A 58 -36.09 17.44 7.03
CA HIS A 58 -35.86 16.34 8.03
C HIS A 58 -35.07 16.83 9.25
N PRO A 59 -35.48 17.92 9.94
CA PRO A 59 -34.68 18.53 11.01
C PRO A 59 -34.52 17.67 12.25
N GLU A 60 -35.38 16.66 12.42
CA GLU A 60 -35.39 15.78 13.58
C GLU A 60 -34.23 14.75 13.59
N ARG A 61 -33.70 14.41 12.43
CA ARG A 61 -32.66 13.39 12.27
C ARG A 61 -31.48 13.81 11.41
N THR A 62 -31.50 15.05 10.83
CA THR A 62 -30.45 15.54 9.96
C THR A 62 -29.83 16.80 10.53
N ARG A 63 -28.50 16.86 10.54
CA ARG A 63 -27.72 18.05 10.91
C ARG A 63 -26.77 18.40 9.78
N LEU A 64 -26.62 19.69 9.50
CA LEU A 64 -25.76 20.24 8.46
C LEU A 64 -24.58 20.99 9.11
N PHE A 65 -23.40 20.76 8.58
CA PHE A 65 -22.17 21.47 8.91
C PHE A 65 -21.51 21.97 7.63
N THR A 66 -21.00 23.18 7.66
CA THR A 66 -20.36 23.82 6.50
C THR A 66 -19.00 24.39 6.90
N HIS A 67 -18.02 24.22 6.03
CA HIS A 67 -16.70 24.81 6.20
C HIS A 67 -16.46 25.89 5.13
N HIS A 68 -15.84 26.98 5.51
CA HIS A 68 -15.27 27.98 4.61
C HIS A 68 -14.01 28.56 5.26
N PRO A 69 -12.82 28.34 4.70
CA PRO A 69 -12.49 27.50 3.53
C PRO A 69 -12.60 26.00 3.82
N ALA A 70 -12.47 25.17 2.76
CA ALA A 70 -12.39 23.73 2.87
C ALA A 70 -11.26 23.30 3.83
N ARG A 71 -11.53 22.28 4.65
CA ARG A 71 -10.59 21.76 5.66
C ARG A 71 -10.02 20.40 5.32
N GLY A 72 -10.57 19.73 4.33
CA GLY A 72 -10.16 18.40 3.88
C GLY A 72 -10.90 17.25 4.59
N LEU A 73 -10.84 16.10 3.97
CA LEU A 73 -11.59 14.91 4.33
C LEU A 73 -11.33 14.44 5.78
N PRO A 74 -10.08 14.35 6.31
CA PRO A 74 -9.84 13.93 7.69
C PRO A 74 -10.46 14.89 8.74
N ALA A 75 -10.40 16.19 8.51
CA ALA A 75 -10.99 17.18 9.42
C ALA A 75 -12.52 17.08 9.44
N CYS A 76 -13.15 16.86 8.28
CA CYS A 76 -14.59 16.60 8.19
C CYS A 76 -15.00 15.30 8.88
N ALA A 77 -14.19 14.25 8.74
CA ALA A 77 -14.44 12.95 9.39
C ALA A 77 -14.27 13.06 10.93
N ASN A 78 -13.33 13.84 11.43
CA ASN A 78 -13.19 14.13 12.86
C ASN A 78 -14.36 14.95 13.40
N LEU A 79 -14.82 15.96 12.65
CA LEU A 79 -16.04 16.69 12.99
C LEU A 79 -17.24 15.74 13.11
N ALA A 80 -17.40 14.83 12.11
CA ALA A 80 -18.46 13.82 12.17
C ALA A 80 -18.34 12.92 13.41
N LEU A 81 -17.12 12.50 13.75
CA LEU A 81 -16.84 11.65 14.91
C LEU A 81 -17.19 12.36 16.23
N ASP A 82 -16.91 13.64 16.33
CA ASP A 82 -17.21 14.42 17.55
C ASP A 82 -18.70 14.70 17.70
N GLU A 83 -19.36 15.03 16.60
CA GLU A 83 -20.79 15.34 16.54
C GLU A 83 -21.69 14.10 16.57
N ALA A 84 -21.18 12.92 16.22
CA ALA A 84 -21.96 11.69 16.15
C ALA A 84 -22.59 11.34 17.50
N ARG A 85 -23.89 11.04 17.48
CA ARG A 85 -24.67 10.56 18.65
C ARG A 85 -24.81 9.06 18.66
N GLY A 86 -24.68 8.40 17.51
CA GLY A 86 -24.80 6.95 17.36
C GLY A 86 -23.79 6.15 18.18
N GLU A 87 -24.11 4.90 18.44
CA GLU A 87 -23.16 3.91 18.96
C GLU A 87 -22.15 3.53 17.88
N TYR A 88 -22.63 3.43 16.64
CA TYR A 88 -21.85 3.18 15.45
C TYR A 88 -21.77 4.42 14.58
N ILE A 89 -20.73 4.50 13.76
CA ILE A 89 -20.54 5.57 12.78
C ILE A 89 -20.11 4.97 11.44
N ILE A 90 -20.66 5.52 10.35
CA ILE A 90 -20.37 5.08 8.97
C ILE A 90 -20.27 6.29 8.06
N ARG A 91 -19.24 6.30 7.18
CA ARG A 91 -19.05 7.30 6.15
C ARG A 91 -19.74 6.87 4.86
N LEU A 92 -20.30 7.84 4.16
CA LEU A 92 -20.70 7.75 2.76
C LEU A 92 -20.11 8.94 2.01
N ASP A 93 -19.43 8.72 0.89
CA ASP A 93 -18.96 9.82 0.04
C ASP A 93 -20.11 10.32 -0.84
N ALA A 94 -20.13 11.62 -1.15
CA ALA A 94 -21.27 12.24 -1.82
C ALA A 94 -21.48 11.77 -3.29
N ASP A 95 -20.47 11.11 -3.86
CA ASP A 95 -20.50 10.50 -5.20
C ASP A 95 -20.91 9.03 -5.20
N ASP A 96 -21.00 8.39 -4.01
CA ASP A 96 -21.36 6.99 -3.80
C ASP A 96 -22.79 6.83 -3.28
N TYR A 97 -23.27 5.60 -3.14
CA TYR A 97 -24.57 5.31 -2.51
C TYR A 97 -24.65 3.91 -1.92
N PHE A 98 -25.49 3.75 -0.89
CA PHE A 98 -25.70 2.48 -0.20
C PHE A 98 -26.73 1.59 -0.88
N ASP A 99 -26.56 0.26 -0.71
CA ASP A 99 -27.64 -0.71 -0.84
C ASP A 99 -28.66 -0.51 0.32
N GLU A 100 -29.94 -0.79 0.09
CA GLU A 100 -30.99 -0.56 1.09
C GLU A 100 -30.84 -1.41 2.37
N ALA A 101 -30.13 -2.53 2.30
CA ALA A 101 -29.85 -3.42 3.42
C ALA A 101 -28.54 -3.09 4.18
N ALA A 102 -27.75 -2.10 3.72
CA ALA A 102 -26.41 -1.85 4.22
C ALA A 102 -26.37 -1.65 5.74
N LEU A 103 -27.13 -0.70 6.28
CA LEU A 103 -27.12 -0.44 7.72
C LEU A 103 -27.69 -1.59 8.52
N LEU A 104 -28.70 -2.29 8.01
CA LEU A 104 -29.30 -3.43 8.68
C LEU A 104 -28.29 -4.57 8.87
N VAL A 105 -27.60 -4.96 7.79
CA VAL A 105 -26.60 -6.03 7.82
C VAL A 105 -25.43 -5.68 8.71
N LEU A 106 -24.83 -4.50 8.50
CA LEU A 106 -23.63 -4.07 9.23
C LEU A 106 -23.90 -3.85 10.72
N ALA A 107 -25.00 -3.19 11.10
CA ALA A 107 -25.33 -2.94 12.49
C ALA A 107 -25.69 -4.25 13.23
N THR A 108 -26.48 -5.12 12.59
CA THR A 108 -26.81 -6.44 13.15
C THR A 108 -25.56 -7.27 13.37
N TYR A 109 -24.61 -7.26 12.42
CA TYR A 109 -23.34 -7.96 12.55
C TYR A 109 -22.56 -7.49 13.78
N LEU A 110 -22.38 -6.17 13.94
CA LEU A 110 -21.70 -5.64 15.14
C LEU A 110 -22.45 -5.96 16.42
N ASP A 111 -23.79 -5.92 16.44
CA ASP A 111 -24.58 -6.26 17.64
C ASP A 111 -24.36 -7.70 18.07
N GLN A 112 -24.23 -8.63 17.12
CA GLN A 112 -23.98 -10.05 17.39
C GLN A 112 -22.51 -10.37 17.74
N HIS A 113 -21.57 -9.48 17.41
CA HIS A 113 -20.13 -9.68 17.61
C HIS A 113 -19.53 -8.52 18.43
N PRO A 114 -19.72 -8.50 19.77
CA PRO A 114 -19.32 -7.37 20.60
C PRO A 114 -17.80 -7.15 20.70
N ASP A 115 -17.01 -8.14 20.32
CA ASP A 115 -15.54 -8.13 20.20
C ASP A 115 -15.02 -7.51 18.90
N ILE A 116 -15.87 -7.43 17.85
CA ILE A 116 -15.50 -6.81 16.57
C ILE A 116 -15.68 -5.29 16.65
N GLY A 117 -14.64 -4.55 16.25
CA GLY A 117 -14.61 -3.09 16.31
C GLY A 117 -15.07 -2.38 15.07
N LEU A 118 -14.87 -3.03 13.93
CA LEU A 118 -15.11 -2.49 12.60
C LEU A 118 -15.58 -3.61 11.69
N VAL A 119 -16.62 -3.33 10.90
CA VAL A 119 -17.14 -4.26 9.89
C VAL A 119 -17.24 -3.53 8.55
N TYR A 120 -16.83 -4.21 7.47
CA TYR A 120 -16.87 -3.68 6.13
C TYR A 120 -17.51 -4.67 5.15
N PRO A 121 -18.19 -4.16 4.10
CA PRO A 121 -18.79 -4.98 3.05
C PRO A 121 -17.84 -5.14 1.86
N ASN A 122 -18.24 -5.98 0.92
CA ASN A 122 -17.86 -5.88 -0.48
C ASN A 122 -18.59 -4.69 -1.14
N TYR A 123 -18.27 -4.33 -2.37
CA TYR A 123 -18.94 -3.22 -3.05
C TYR A 123 -19.02 -3.42 -4.57
N TYR A 124 -19.97 -2.70 -5.16
CA TYR A 124 -20.13 -2.66 -6.61
C TYR A 124 -19.36 -1.46 -7.18
N TYR A 125 -18.65 -1.68 -8.29
CA TYR A 125 -18.19 -0.58 -9.12
C TYR A 125 -19.31 -0.14 -10.05
N VAL A 126 -19.56 1.16 -10.12
CA VAL A 126 -20.50 1.76 -11.06
C VAL A 126 -19.87 2.92 -11.83
N ASN A 127 -20.33 3.18 -13.07
CA ASN A 127 -19.87 4.33 -13.84
C ASN A 127 -20.54 5.64 -13.36
N ALA A 128 -20.22 6.77 -14.01
CA ALA A 128 -20.81 8.06 -13.71
C ALA A 128 -22.35 8.11 -13.87
N ALA A 129 -22.93 7.20 -14.66
CA ALA A 129 -24.37 7.10 -14.86
C ALA A 129 -25.07 6.17 -13.83
N GLY A 130 -24.29 5.38 -13.08
CA GLY A 130 -24.78 4.39 -12.13
C GLY A 130 -24.88 2.97 -12.70
N ASP A 131 -24.44 2.75 -13.95
CA ASP A 131 -24.42 1.40 -14.53
C ASP A 131 -23.32 0.57 -13.87
N MET A 132 -23.64 -0.69 -13.58
CA MET A 132 -22.72 -1.62 -12.91
C MET A 132 -21.54 -1.97 -13.83
N LEU A 133 -20.32 -1.84 -13.30
CA LEU A 133 -19.08 -2.19 -13.97
C LEU A 133 -18.48 -3.51 -13.45
N GLY A 134 -18.76 -3.88 -12.19
CA GLY A 134 -18.23 -5.07 -11.57
C GLY A 134 -18.43 -5.09 -10.05
N VAL A 135 -17.88 -6.10 -9.40
CA VAL A 135 -17.94 -6.30 -7.94
C VAL A 135 -16.54 -6.42 -7.38
N GLU A 136 -16.28 -5.76 -6.26
CA GLU A 136 -15.07 -5.97 -5.47
C GLU A 136 -15.35 -6.93 -4.33
N ASP A 137 -14.75 -8.11 -4.41
CA ASP A 137 -14.75 -9.09 -3.32
C ASP A 137 -13.54 -8.86 -2.41
N ARG A 138 -13.81 -8.38 -1.20
CA ARG A 138 -12.75 -8.09 -0.21
C ARG A 138 -12.36 -9.36 0.54
N LYS A 139 -11.05 -9.61 0.66
CA LYS A 139 -10.54 -10.74 1.43
C LYS A 139 -10.93 -10.64 2.91
N ARG A 140 -11.25 -11.78 3.50
CA ARG A 140 -11.58 -11.90 4.93
C ARG A 140 -10.33 -12.10 5.74
N ILE A 141 -10.02 -11.12 6.59
CA ILE A 141 -8.86 -11.18 7.48
C ILE A 141 -9.09 -12.28 8.53
N GLY A 142 -8.05 -13.07 8.79
CA GLY A 142 -8.05 -14.17 9.74
C GLY A 142 -8.63 -15.51 9.22
N SER A 143 -9.27 -15.50 8.03
CA SER A 143 -9.76 -16.74 7.39
C SER A 143 -9.24 -16.96 5.97
N GLU A 144 -9.00 -15.88 5.23
CA GLU A 144 -8.49 -15.92 3.85
C GLU A 144 -7.11 -15.28 3.73
N VAL A 145 -6.83 -14.27 4.55
CA VAL A 145 -5.54 -13.58 4.62
C VAL A 145 -5.19 -13.24 6.07
N ASP A 146 -3.92 -13.39 6.42
CA ASP A 146 -3.38 -12.93 7.70
C ASP A 146 -2.68 -11.57 7.58
N LEU A 147 -2.39 -11.11 6.36
CA LEU A 147 -1.71 -9.86 6.11
C LEU A 147 -2.69 -8.68 6.18
N LEU A 148 -2.44 -7.77 7.10
CA LEU A 148 -3.29 -6.61 7.39
C LEU A 148 -3.04 -5.39 6.49
N ASP A 149 -2.31 -5.53 5.39
CA ASP A 149 -1.95 -4.43 4.46
C ASP A 149 -3.05 -4.11 3.42
N LEU A 150 -4.21 -4.71 3.53
CA LEU A 150 -5.36 -4.45 2.67
C LEU A 150 -6.45 -3.68 3.45
N PRO A 151 -6.45 -2.35 3.44
CA PRO A 151 -7.42 -1.57 4.18
C PRO A 151 -8.84 -1.78 3.66
N ALA A 152 -9.82 -1.73 4.54
CA ALA A 152 -11.20 -1.57 4.16
C ALA A 152 -11.39 -0.25 3.39
N HIS A 153 -12.41 -0.17 2.54
CA HIS A 153 -12.77 1.10 1.92
C HIS A 153 -13.21 2.10 3.01
N GLY A 154 -12.78 3.37 2.90
CA GLY A 154 -13.12 4.37 3.91
C GLY A 154 -14.62 4.63 4.00
N ALA A 155 -15.31 4.73 2.84
CA ALA A 155 -16.76 4.74 2.77
C ALA A 155 -17.34 3.33 2.91
N GLY A 156 -18.56 3.22 3.43
CA GLY A 156 -19.27 1.95 3.59
C GLY A 156 -18.79 1.09 4.76
N THR A 157 -17.81 1.52 5.55
CA THR A 157 -17.29 0.80 6.71
C THR A 157 -17.95 1.28 8.00
N LEU A 158 -18.62 0.39 8.73
CA LEU A 158 -19.28 0.69 10.01
C LEU A 158 -18.33 0.42 11.19
N VAL A 159 -18.13 1.43 12.03
CA VAL A 159 -17.16 1.38 13.15
C VAL A 159 -17.85 1.65 14.48
N ARG A 160 -17.44 0.96 15.55
CA ARG A 160 -17.81 1.34 16.92
C ARG A 160 -17.18 2.68 17.27
N LYS A 161 -18.01 3.72 17.41
CA LYS A 161 -17.55 5.08 17.67
C LYS A 161 -16.56 5.18 18.83
N ARG A 162 -16.84 4.46 19.95
CA ARG A 162 -15.95 4.48 21.12
C ARG A 162 -14.51 4.03 20.81
N TRP A 163 -14.35 3.05 19.91
CA TRP A 163 -13.05 2.53 19.55
C TRP A 163 -12.36 3.39 18.49
N LEU A 164 -13.13 3.99 17.59
CA LEU A 164 -12.60 4.99 16.68
C LEU A 164 -12.03 6.19 17.43
N LYS A 165 -12.72 6.66 18.48
CA LYS A 165 -12.19 7.70 19.40
C LYS A 165 -10.96 7.20 20.19
N ALA A 166 -10.94 5.95 20.63
CA ALA A 166 -9.83 5.38 21.39
C ALA A 166 -8.51 5.26 20.59
N VAL A 167 -8.59 5.12 19.25
CA VAL A 167 -7.41 5.18 18.37
C VAL A 167 -7.04 6.59 17.93
N GLY A 168 -7.77 7.62 18.40
CA GLY A 168 -7.47 9.03 18.17
C GLY A 168 -8.12 9.64 16.92
N GLY A 169 -9.11 8.98 16.30
CA GLY A 169 -9.79 9.48 15.11
C GLY A 169 -8.88 9.49 13.87
N TYR A 170 -9.10 10.44 12.97
CA TYR A 170 -8.37 10.60 11.71
C TYR A 170 -7.19 11.57 11.88
N ASP A 171 -6.06 11.27 11.26
CA ASP A 171 -4.88 12.15 11.27
C ASP A 171 -5.01 13.22 10.18
N GLU A 172 -5.18 14.47 10.58
CA GLU A 172 -5.40 15.61 9.68
C GLU A 172 -4.13 16.05 8.92
N SER A 173 -2.99 15.44 9.22
CA SER A 173 -1.74 15.71 8.47
C SER A 173 -1.70 15.03 7.09
N TYR A 174 -2.61 14.08 6.83
CA TYR A 174 -2.73 13.40 5.53
C TYR A 174 -3.90 13.98 4.72
N ASP A 175 -3.61 14.40 3.49
CA ASP A 175 -4.62 14.93 2.55
C ASP A 175 -5.39 13.84 1.80
N ARG A 176 -4.91 12.60 1.87
CA ARG A 176 -5.49 11.38 1.25
C ARG A 176 -5.06 10.14 2.01
N GLN A 177 -5.68 8.99 1.71
CA GLN A 177 -5.37 7.72 2.39
C GLN A 177 -5.56 7.78 3.93
N ASP A 178 -6.42 8.66 4.39
CA ASP A 178 -6.84 8.79 5.79
C ASP A 178 -7.37 7.46 6.36
N GLY A 179 -8.11 6.71 5.54
CA GLY A 179 -8.56 5.36 5.89
C GLY A 179 -7.42 4.36 6.07
N TYR A 180 -6.29 4.52 5.37
CA TYR A 180 -5.15 3.61 5.50
C TYR A 180 -4.40 3.83 6.82
N ASP A 181 -4.14 5.08 7.22
CA ASP A 181 -3.54 5.38 8.53
C ASP A 181 -4.45 4.91 9.67
N LEU A 182 -5.75 5.22 9.59
CA LEU A 182 -6.73 4.75 10.55
C LEU A 182 -6.75 3.22 10.63
N TRP A 183 -6.73 2.52 9.49
CA TRP A 183 -6.70 1.08 9.41
C TRP A 183 -5.53 0.49 10.18
N LEU A 184 -4.30 0.96 9.94
CA LEU A 184 -3.09 0.49 10.64
C LEU A 184 -3.20 0.67 12.16
N ARG A 185 -3.74 1.81 12.63
CA ARG A 185 -3.91 2.06 14.06
C ARG A 185 -5.04 1.23 14.68
N PHE A 186 -6.05 0.89 13.88
CA PHE A 186 -7.23 0.17 14.34
C PHE A 186 -7.01 -1.33 14.43
N VAL A 187 -6.49 -1.97 13.36
CA VAL A 187 -6.31 -3.43 13.29
C VAL A 187 -5.29 -3.96 14.29
N ASN A 188 -4.34 -3.14 14.70
CA ASN A 188 -3.37 -3.48 15.75
C ASN A 188 -3.99 -3.51 17.17
N ARG A 189 -5.22 -3.03 17.34
CA ARG A 189 -5.88 -2.94 18.65
C ARG A 189 -7.18 -3.71 18.73
N TYR A 190 -7.91 -3.79 17.63
CA TYR A 190 -9.28 -4.32 17.63
C TYR A 190 -9.51 -5.24 16.44
N PRO A 191 -10.18 -6.37 16.64
CA PRO A 191 -10.59 -7.25 15.55
C PRO A 191 -11.52 -6.52 14.56
N VAL A 192 -11.42 -6.90 13.31
CA VAL A 192 -12.22 -6.40 12.18
C VAL A 192 -12.83 -7.55 11.41
N ALA A 193 -13.91 -7.30 10.68
CA ALA A 193 -14.58 -8.36 9.91
C ALA A 193 -15.11 -7.85 8.57
N ASN A 194 -15.19 -8.75 7.58
CA ASN A 194 -15.90 -8.55 6.33
C ASN A 194 -17.19 -9.36 6.32
N VAL A 195 -18.32 -8.77 5.90
CA VAL A 195 -19.62 -9.49 5.83
C VAL A 195 -19.77 -10.34 4.57
N GLY A 196 -18.84 -10.28 3.62
CA GLY A 196 -18.86 -11.08 2.40
C GLY A 196 -20.00 -10.76 1.42
N THR A 197 -20.64 -9.60 1.55
CA THR A 197 -21.76 -9.14 0.72
C THR A 197 -21.52 -7.72 0.26
N ALA A 198 -21.81 -7.43 -1.00
CA ALA A 198 -21.70 -6.08 -1.54
C ALA A 198 -22.89 -5.23 -1.08
N LEU A 199 -22.61 -4.15 -0.35
CA LEU A 199 -23.62 -3.32 0.31
C LEU A 199 -23.48 -1.83 0.02
N PHE A 200 -22.56 -1.43 -0.85
CA PHE A 200 -22.53 -0.07 -1.36
C PHE A 200 -22.00 -0.03 -2.80
N TYR A 201 -22.24 1.09 -3.47
CA TYR A 201 -21.90 1.31 -4.86
C TYR A 201 -20.86 2.41 -4.94
N TYR A 202 -19.64 2.03 -5.33
CA TYR A 202 -18.50 2.92 -5.50
C TYR A 202 -18.45 3.44 -6.94
N ARG A 203 -18.59 4.75 -7.10
CA ARG A 203 -18.69 5.38 -8.41
C ARG A 203 -17.33 5.71 -9.00
N GLN A 204 -17.14 5.30 -10.25
CA GLN A 204 -15.96 5.58 -11.06
C GLN A 204 -16.25 6.73 -12.02
N HIS A 205 -15.59 7.87 -11.84
CA HIS A 205 -15.70 9.05 -12.73
C HIS A 205 -14.35 9.78 -12.87
N GLY A 206 -14.33 10.90 -13.65
CA GLY A 206 -13.10 11.64 -13.99
C GLY A 206 -12.32 12.18 -12.80
N ASP A 207 -13.01 12.54 -11.73
CA ASP A 207 -12.50 13.35 -10.63
C ASP A 207 -12.19 12.53 -9.35
N ASN A 208 -12.17 11.18 -9.44
CA ASN A 208 -11.84 10.33 -8.29
C ASN A 208 -10.40 10.57 -7.81
N LEU A 209 -10.23 10.79 -6.50
CA LEU A 209 -8.93 11.00 -5.83
C LEU A 209 -7.97 9.81 -5.96
N THR A 210 -8.48 8.62 -6.25
CA THR A 210 -7.72 7.36 -6.37
C THR A 210 -7.01 7.18 -7.72
N ARG A 211 -7.17 8.10 -8.68
CA ARG A 211 -6.55 7.98 -10.02
C ARG A 211 -5.04 8.20 -10.03
N ASP A 212 -4.51 9.01 -9.15
CA ASP A 212 -3.07 9.27 -9.06
C ASP A 212 -2.39 8.18 -8.21
N ASN A 213 -2.07 7.06 -8.87
CA ASN A 213 -1.47 5.91 -8.21
C ASN A 213 -0.10 6.22 -7.59
N THR A 214 0.70 7.09 -8.20
CA THR A 214 2.01 7.48 -7.68
C THR A 214 1.88 8.19 -6.34
N ARG A 215 1.05 9.23 -6.27
CA ARG A 215 0.77 9.95 -5.02
C ARG A 215 0.13 9.08 -3.95
N LEU A 216 -0.70 8.12 -4.35
CA LEU A 216 -1.31 7.17 -3.43
C LEU A 216 -0.24 6.30 -2.76
N LEU A 217 0.68 5.74 -3.56
CA LEU A 217 1.79 4.92 -3.06
C LEU A 217 2.74 5.73 -2.17
N GLU A 218 3.11 6.96 -2.57
CA GLU A 218 3.93 7.86 -1.75
C GLU A 218 3.31 8.16 -0.39
N THR A 219 1.99 8.44 -0.36
CA THR A 219 1.28 8.70 0.89
C THR A 219 1.25 7.46 1.78
N ARG A 220 1.00 6.26 1.22
CA ARG A 220 1.07 5.00 1.98
C ARG A 220 2.45 4.76 2.57
N GLN A 221 3.51 5.03 1.83
CA GLN A 221 4.89 4.93 2.33
C GLN A 221 5.15 5.90 3.49
N ARG A 222 4.66 7.15 3.38
CA ARG A 222 4.75 8.14 4.48
C ARG A 222 4.01 7.66 5.72
N ILE A 223 2.79 7.16 5.58
CA ILE A 223 1.98 6.62 6.68
C ILE A 223 2.70 5.45 7.38
N LYS A 224 3.26 4.50 6.63
CA LYS A 224 4.04 3.39 7.19
C LYS A 224 5.24 3.89 7.97
N ARG A 225 6.02 4.82 7.41
CA ARG A 225 7.17 5.44 8.09
C ARG A 225 6.79 6.11 9.41
N ASP A 226 5.69 6.86 9.40
CA ASP A 226 5.21 7.54 10.62
C ASP A 226 4.66 6.54 11.64
N ALA A 227 4.07 5.43 11.19
CA ALA A 227 3.67 4.33 12.05
C ALA A 227 4.87 3.65 12.72
N VAL A 228 5.95 3.37 11.99
CA VAL A 228 7.21 2.84 12.57
C VAL A 228 7.78 3.79 13.61
N LYS A 229 7.81 5.11 13.34
CA LYS A 229 8.26 6.10 14.33
C LYS A 229 7.42 6.10 15.61
N ARG A 230 6.10 5.88 15.48
CA ARG A 230 5.17 5.81 16.62
C ARG A 230 5.33 4.54 17.47
N LEU A 231 5.82 3.44 16.89
CA LEU A 231 6.07 2.21 17.65
C LEU A 231 7.12 2.39 18.75
N GLY A 232 8.04 3.34 18.59
CA GLY A 232 8.94 3.83 19.63
C GLY A 232 9.63 2.71 20.41
N GLY A 233 10.61 2.02 19.83
CA GLY A 233 11.44 1.04 20.55
C GLY A 233 12.80 1.64 20.89
N ASP A 234 13.33 1.32 22.07
CA ASP A 234 14.67 1.74 22.50
C ASP A 234 15.81 1.10 21.66
N ALA A 235 15.51 0.10 20.85
CA ALA A 235 16.45 -0.54 19.95
C ALA A 235 15.86 -0.58 18.52
N LYS A 236 16.37 0.30 17.64
CA LYS A 236 16.16 0.16 16.19
C LYS A 236 16.88 -1.11 15.73
N PRO A 237 16.27 -1.94 14.86
CA PRO A 237 16.97 -3.11 14.31
C PRO A 237 18.19 -2.65 13.52
N ARG A 238 19.28 -3.41 13.63
CA ARG A 238 20.46 -3.24 12.78
C ARG A 238 20.15 -3.82 11.41
N VAL A 239 20.01 -2.97 10.42
CA VAL A 239 19.62 -3.38 9.06
C VAL A 239 20.80 -3.29 8.12
N LEU A 240 21.18 -4.44 7.56
CA LEU A 240 22.25 -4.56 6.59
C LEU A 240 21.71 -4.34 5.17
N GLY A 241 22.22 -3.35 4.44
CA GLY A 241 22.05 -3.22 3.00
C GLY A 241 23.11 -4.03 2.25
N LEU A 242 22.71 -5.08 1.55
CA LEU A 242 23.59 -5.93 0.78
C LEU A 242 23.34 -5.78 -0.72
N ILE A 243 24.39 -5.43 -1.47
CA ILE A 243 24.38 -5.26 -2.92
C ILE A 243 25.20 -6.40 -3.56
N PRO A 244 24.56 -7.49 -4.00
CA PRO A 244 25.25 -8.53 -4.77
C PRO A 244 25.56 -7.98 -6.18
N ALA A 245 26.83 -7.83 -6.49
CA ALA A 245 27.29 -7.24 -7.74
C ALA A 245 28.16 -8.23 -8.54
N LYS A 246 27.52 -9.00 -9.43
CA LYS A 246 28.22 -9.81 -10.45
C LYS A 246 28.46 -8.95 -11.68
N ASN A 247 29.75 -8.70 -12.00
CA ASN A 247 30.10 -7.76 -13.07
C ASN A 247 30.06 -8.36 -14.47
N THR A 248 30.28 -9.68 -14.58
CA THR A 248 30.42 -10.33 -15.89
C THR A 248 29.33 -11.37 -16.12
N TYR A 249 28.51 -11.13 -17.14
CA TYR A 249 27.56 -12.09 -17.72
C TYR A 249 27.94 -12.38 -19.17
N PRO A 250 27.62 -13.58 -19.71
CA PRO A 250 27.97 -13.92 -21.10
C PRO A 250 27.48 -12.93 -22.15
N THR A 251 26.31 -12.32 -21.90
CA THR A 251 25.67 -11.35 -22.82
C THR A 251 25.95 -9.88 -22.45
N MET A 252 26.47 -9.62 -21.27
CA MET A 252 26.70 -8.25 -20.75
C MET A 252 27.99 -8.23 -19.89
N PRO A 253 29.17 -8.21 -20.50
CA PRO A 253 30.41 -8.11 -19.73
C PRO A 253 30.53 -6.68 -19.13
N ASN A 254 31.15 -6.62 -17.94
CA ASN A 254 31.39 -5.37 -17.20
C ASN A 254 30.15 -4.51 -16.94
N VAL A 255 28.97 -5.14 -16.80
CA VAL A 255 27.69 -4.43 -16.69
C VAL A 255 27.60 -3.51 -15.47
N VAL A 256 28.19 -3.92 -14.35
CA VAL A 256 28.11 -3.21 -13.05
C VAL A 256 28.83 -1.85 -13.12
N LEU A 257 29.97 -1.78 -13.83
CA LEU A 257 30.76 -0.58 -14.02
C LEU A 257 30.44 0.13 -15.35
N ARG A 258 29.54 -0.44 -16.18
CA ARG A 258 29.13 0.20 -17.43
C ARG A 258 28.38 1.50 -17.11
N GLN A 259 28.72 2.56 -17.87
CA GLN A 259 28.07 3.85 -17.76
C GLN A 259 26.59 3.74 -18.12
N MET A 260 25.72 4.24 -17.24
CA MET A 260 24.29 4.37 -17.45
C MET A 260 23.87 5.80 -17.12
N ALA A 261 23.40 6.52 -18.10
CA ALA A 261 23.18 7.96 -18.05
C ALA A 261 24.47 8.72 -17.62
N ASP A 262 24.52 9.25 -16.41
CA ASP A 262 25.62 10.10 -15.94
C ASP A 262 26.63 9.40 -15.02
N ARG A 263 26.46 8.09 -14.74
CA ARG A 263 27.31 7.36 -13.78
C ARG A 263 27.33 5.86 -14.03
N PRO A 264 28.30 5.11 -13.50
CA PRO A 264 28.28 3.64 -13.53
C PRO A 264 27.00 3.04 -12.92
N LEU A 265 26.54 1.92 -13.48
CA LEU A 265 25.29 1.29 -13.05
C LEU A 265 25.19 1.07 -11.54
N ILE A 266 26.27 0.60 -10.90
CA ILE A 266 26.29 0.33 -9.45
C ILE A 266 26.02 1.58 -8.62
N GLU A 267 26.43 2.76 -9.10
CA GLU A 267 26.24 4.00 -8.32
C GLU A 267 24.80 4.38 -8.10
N HIS A 268 23.90 4.02 -9.02
CA HIS A 268 22.47 4.24 -8.82
C HIS A 268 21.98 3.50 -7.57
N THR A 269 22.46 2.26 -7.37
CA THR A 269 22.11 1.46 -6.19
C THR A 269 22.82 1.95 -4.93
N LEU A 270 24.11 2.25 -5.01
CA LEU A 270 24.88 2.76 -3.88
C LEU A 270 24.29 4.07 -3.32
N ARG A 271 24.01 5.04 -4.18
CA ARG A 271 23.43 6.32 -3.77
C ARG A 271 22.04 6.15 -3.15
N ALA A 272 21.20 5.29 -3.73
CA ALA A 272 19.90 5.00 -3.15
C ALA A 272 20.03 4.35 -1.76
N ALA A 273 20.97 3.41 -1.59
CA ALA A 273 21.21 2.73 -0.31
C ALA A 273 21.77 3.69 0.75
N LEU A 274 22.78 4.48 0.40
CA LEU A 274 23.43 5.42 1.33
C LEU A 274 22.53 6.60 1.76
N ALA A 275 21.48 6.88 1.01
CA ALA A 275 20.46 7.87 1.39
C ALA A 275 19.42 7.36 2.40
N VAL A 276 19.48 6.07 2.77
CA VAL A 276 18.50 5.43 3.70
C VAL A 276 19.06 5.43 5.11
N GLU A 277 18.49 6.26 5.99
CA GLU A 277 18.88 6.33 7.41
C GLU A 277 18.62 5.03 8.21
N ALA A 278 17.73 4.18 7.71
CA ALA A 278 17.38 2.92 8.36
C ALA A 278 18.41 1.80 8.06
N LEU A 279 19.31 1.98 7.09
CA LEU A 279 20.41 1.06 6.84
C LEU A 279 21.60 1.42 7.74
N ASP A 280 21.97 0.50 8.62
CA ASP A 280 23.10 0.67 9.53
C ASP A 280 24.44 0.49 8.81
N ARG A 281 24.52 -0.46 7.89
CA ARG A 281 25.67 -0.68 7.01
C ARG A 281 25.23 -1.00 5.58
N VAL A 282 26.04 -0.59 4.60
CA VAL A 282 25.93 -0.95 3.19
C VAL A 282 27.17 -1.72 2.74
N ILE A 283 26.95 -2.87 2.11
CA ILE A 283 28.01 -3.76 1.67
C ILE A 283 27.80 -4.16 0.21
N VAL A 284 28.88 -4.17 -0.55
CA VAL A 284 28.92 -4.73 -1.90
C VAL A 284 29.62 -6.08 -1.84
N SER A 285 28.94 -7.13 -2.28
CA SER A 285 29.51 -8.47 -2.41
C SER A 285 29.73 -8.79 -3.89
N THR A 286 30.96 -8.93 -4.34
CA THR A 286 31.31 -9.10 -5.74
C THR A 286 32.38 -10.17 -5.96
N ASP A 287 32.45 -10.72 -7.16
CA ASP A 287 33.49 -11.63 -7.66
C ASP A 287 34.52 -10.90 -8.55
N ASP A 288 34.38 -9.60 -8.71
CA ASP A 288 35.20 -8.82 -9.64
C ASP A 288 36.07 -7.79 -8.88
N GLN A 289 37.39 -7.94 -9.01
CA GLN A 289 38.36 -7.07 -8.35
C GLN A 289 38.23 -5.61 -8.78
N ALA A 290 37.87 -5.32 -10.04
CA ALA A 290 37.66 -3.95 -10.51
C ALA A 290 36.46 -3.29 -9.81
N VAL A 291 35.41 -4.04 -9.46
CA VAL A 291 34.29 -3.54 -8.66
C VAL A 291 34.73 -3.24 -7.22
N VAL A 292 35.57 -4.12 -6.63
CA VAL A 292 36.13 -3.89 -5.28
C VAL A 292 36.94 -2.59 -5.27
N GLU A 293 37.85 -2.42 -6.21
CA GLU A 293 38.69 -1.23 -6.32
C GLU A 293 37.88 0.05 -6.56
N TYR A 294 36.87 -0.05 -7.43
CA TYR A 294 35.99 1.07 -7.71
C TYR A 294 35.21 1.52 -6.46
N VAL A 295 34.57 0.57 -5.78
CA VAL A 295 33.76 0.88 -4.57
C VAL A 295 34.65 1.41 -3.45
N SER A 296 35.77 0.74 -3.15
CA SER A 296 36.68 1.18 -2.08
C SER A 296 37.32 2.56 -2.37
N GLY A 297 37.54 2.90 -3.65
CA GLY A 297 38.11 4.17 -4.03
C GLY A 297 37.13 5.35 -4.03
N HIS A 298 35.84 5.12 -4.29
CA HIS A 298 34.84 6.16 -4.41
C HIS A 298 33.85 6.23 -3.24
N TYR A 299 33.67 5.14 -2.49
CA TYR A 299 32.73 4.98 -1.38
C TYR A 299 33.42 4.33 -0.17
N PRO A 300 34.33 5.02 0.53
CA PRO A 300 35.12 4.45 1.61
C PRO A 300 34.26 3.99 2.82
N GLU A 301 33.04 4.49 2.92
CA GLU A 301 32.04 4.08 3.93
C GLU A 301 31.35 2.74 3.60
N VAL A 302 31.52 2.24 2.37
CA VAL A 302 30.93 0.97 1.90
C VAL A 302 31.99 -0.13 1.92
N LEU A 303 31.72 -1.20 2.64
CA LEU A 303 32.59 -2.37 2.63
C LEU A 303 32.38 -3.17 1.34
N ALA A 304 33.44 -3.29 0.52
CA ALA A 304 33.45 -4.16 -0.66
C ALA A 304 34.10 -5.51 -0.31
N LEU A 305 33.29 -6.58 -0.32
CA LEU A 305 33.71 -7.95 -0.03
C LEU A 305 33.89 -8.76 -1.31
N SER A 306 35.09 -9.32 -1.48
CA SER A 306 35.33 -10.29 -2.55
C SER A 306 34.69 -11.62 -2.22
N ARG A 307 33.94 -12.18 -3.17
CA ARG A 307 33.34 -13.52 -3.04
C ARG A 307 34.25 -14.59 -3.63
N PRO A 308 34.28 -15.78 -3.06
CA PRO A 308 34.97 -16.94 -3.64
C PRO A 308 34.27 -17.41 -4.94
N ASP A 309 35.03 -18.05 -5.82
CA ASP A 309 34.53 -18.48 -7.14
C ASP A 309 33.36 -19.46 -7.04
N GLU A 310 33.29 -20.28 -5.99
CA GLU A 310 32.19 -21.20 -5.73
C GLU A 310 30.84 -20.50 -5.56
N LEU A 311 30.84 -19.25 -5.06
CA LEU A 311 29.64 -18.41 -4.88
C LEU A 311 29.43 -17.44 -6.03
N SER A 312 30.19 -17.57 -7.11
CA SER A 312 30.16 -16.68 -8.26
C SER A 312 29.58 -17.31 -9.53
N SER A 313 29.08 -18.55 -9.42
CA SER A 313 28.44 -19.25 -10.53
C SER A 313 27.08 -18.63 -10.89
N MET A 314 26.61 -18.91 -12.13
CA MET A 314 25.25 -18.49 -12.56
C MET A 314 24.13 -19.26 -11.84
N THR A 315 24.45 -20.34 -11.16
CA THR A 315 23.50 -21.18 -10.40
C THR A 315 23.53 -20.91 -8.91
N THR A 316 24.42 -20.05 -8.43
CA THR A 316 24.50 -19.65 -7.02
C THR A 316 23.23 -18.90 -6.62
N ARG A 317 22.56 -19.37 -5.57
CA ARG A 317 21.37 -18.71 -5.04
C ARG A 317 21.76 -17.46 -4.27
N LEU A 318 20.91 -16.41 -4.35
CA LEU A 318 21.13 -15.21 -3.56
C LEU A 318 21.18 -15.47 -2.06
N SER A 319 20.39 -16.43 -1.55
CA SER A 319 20.42 -16.86 -0.14
C SER A 319 21.80 -17.36 0.31
N GLN A 320 22.53 -18.05 -0.55
CA GLN A 320 23.89 -18.50 -0.25
C GLN A 320 24.89 -17.33 -0.17
N ILE A 321 24.74 -16.33 -1.04
CA ILE A 321 25.56 -15.10 -1.01
C ILE A 321 25.29 -14.33 0.29
N VAL A 322 24.01 -14.22 0.68
CA VAL A 322 23.62 -13.56 1.94
C VAL A 322 24.22 -14.29 3.13
N ALA A 323 24.01 -15.61 3.24
CA ALA A 323 24.53 -16.40 4.35
C ALA A 323 26.05 -16.24 4.50
N TYR A 324 26.78 -16.39 3.41
CA TYR A 324 28.24 -16.19 3.39
C TYR A 324 28.64 -14.77 3.83
N THR A 325 27.97 -13.74 3.30
CA THR A 325 28.30 -12.35 3.65
C THR A 325 28.05 -12.09 5.13
N VAL A 326 26.93 -12.56 5.66
CA VAL A 326 26.59 -12.40 7.07
C VAL A 326 27.58 -13.15 7.97
N GLU A 327 27.98 -14.37 7.61
CA GLU A 327 29.01 -15.14 8.36
C GLU A 327 30.33 -14.38 8.45
N ILE A 328 30.80 -13.79 7.35
CA ILE A 328 32.03 -12.96 7.34
C ILE A 328 31.88 -11.75 8.27
N LEU A 329 30.72 -11.06 8.21
CA LEU A 329 30.48 -9.89 9.04
C LEU A 329 30.43 -10.22 10.53
N GLU A 330 29.80 -11.34 10.88
CA GLU A 330 29.74 -11.83 12.26
C GLU A 330 31.14 -12.26 12.76
N ALA A 331 31.92 -12.99 11.92
CA ALA A 331 33.20 -13.53 12.32
C ALA A 331 34.37 -12.52 12.32
N GLU A 332 34.44 -11.64 11.34
CA GLU A 332 35.59 -10.76 11.07
C GLU A 332 35.36 -9.29 11.44
N HIS A 333 34.08 -8.86 11.48
CA HIS A 333 33.71 -7.46 11.69
C HIS A 333 32.87 -7.19 12.94
N ASP A 334 32.62 -8.20 13.78
CA ASP A 334 31.78 -8.12 15.00
C ASP A 334 30.44 -7.42 14.73
N TYR A 335 29.82 -7.74 13.58
CA TYR A 335 28.57 -7.13 13.14
C TYR A 335 27.47 -8.15 12.94
N TYR A 336 26.43 -8.02 13.73
CA TYR A 336 25.29 -8.95 13.81
C TYR A 336 24.03 -8.20 13.36
N PRO A 337 23.61 -8.31 12.09
CA PRO A 337 22.40 -7.67 11.61
C PRO A 337 21.14 -8.38 12.10
N ASP A 338 20.11 -7.61 12.46
CA ASP A 338 18.78 -8.13 12.78
C ASP A 338 17.97 -8.41 11.49
N ALA A 339 18.23 -7.63 10.43
CA ALA A 339 17.59 -7.78 9.13
C ALA A 339 18.59 -7.52 7.98
N VAL A 340 18.32 -8.12 6.82
CA VAL A 340 19.10 -7.94 5.60
C VAL A 340 18.20 -7.44 4.48
N VAL A 341 18.65 -6.39 3.78
CA VAL A 341 18.00 -5.84 2.60
C VAL A 341 18.87 -6.07 1.37
N LEU A 342 18.40 -6.92 0.47
CA LEU A 342 19.03 -7.18 -0.82
C LEU A 342 18.65 -6.10 -1.82
N LEU A 343 19.63 -5.49 -2.46
CA LEU A 343 19.49 -4.42 -3.42
C LEU A 343 20.12 -4.80 -4.76
N SER A 344 19.29 -5.05 -5.75
CA SER A 344 19.76 -5.42 -7.09
C SER A 344 20.41 -4.24 -7.81
N VAL A 345 21.59 -4.44 -8.37
CA VAL A 345 22.22 -3.47 -9.29
C VAL A 345 21.47 -3.35 -10.61
N HIS A 346 20.69 -4.38 -10.97
CA HIS A 346 19.92 -4.45 -12.22
C HIS A 346 18.60 -3.68 -12.18
N SER A 347 18.28 -3.00 -11.07
CA SER A 347 17.07 -2.18 -10.90
C SER A 347 17.46 -0.74 -10.55
N PRO A 348 18.07 0.03 -11.49
CA PRO A 348 18.64 1.35 -11.21
C PRO A 348 17.61 2.44 -10.95
N MET A 349 16.34 2.23 -11.32
CA MET A 349 15.28 3.22 -11.13
C MET A 349 14.67 3.17 -9.71
N ARG A 350 15.07 2.22 -8.86
CA ARG A 350 14.66 2.17 -7.45
C ARG A 350 15.34 3.28 -6.67
N GLY A 351 14.55 4.10 -5.94
CA GLY A 351 15.02 5.14 -5.02
C GLY A 351 15.16 4.66 -3.57
N ALA A 352 15.65 5.56 -2.71
CA ALA A 352 15.81 5.35 -1.27
C ALA A 352 14.45 5.13 -0.58
N GLU A 353 13.40 5.79 -1.06
CA GLU A 353 12.03 5.68 -0.57
C GLU A 353 11.48 4.25 -0.64
N HIS A 354 11.82 3.51 -1.70
CA HIS A 354 11.40 2.11 -1.86
C HIS A 354 12.13 1.18 -0.89
N ILE A 355 13.43 1.45 -0.64
CA ILE A 355 14.21 0.68 0.34
C ILE A 355 13.64 0.91 1.74
N THR A 356 13.41 2.17 2.10
CA THR A 356 12.81 2.55 3.39
C THR A 356 11.43 1.92 3.56
N ALA A 357 10.58 1.96 2.53
CA ALA A 357 9.24 1.39 2.59
C ALA A 357 9.24 -0.14 2.76
N ALA A 358 10.22 -0.85 2.20
CA ALA A 358 10.40 -2.29 2.42
C ALA A 358 10.77 -2.59 3.88
N ILE A 359 11.69 -1.82 4.45
CA ILE A 359 12.10 -1.93 5.87
C ILE A 359 10.91 -1.60 6.79
N ASP A 360 10.20 -0.50 6.53
CA ASP A 360 9.02 -0.10 7.30
C ASP A 360 7.94 -1.19 7.27
N THR A 361 7.72 -1.81 6.10
CA THR A 361 6.76 -2.92 5.96
C THR A 361 7.20 -4.15 6.75
N LEU A 362 8.49 -4.50 6.72
CA LEU A 362 9.05 -5.63 7.49
C LEU A 362 8.87 -5.41 9.02
N ILE A 363 9.02 -4.18 9.49
CA ILE A 363 8.87 -3.84 10.92
C ILE A 363 7.40 -3.82 11.36
N LEU A 364 6.50 -3.33 10.50
CA LEU A 364 5.09 -3.11 10.85
C LEU A 364 4.25 -4.40 10.85
N TYR A 365 4.63 -5.39 10.05
CA TYR A 365 3.81 -6.57 9.85
C TYR A 365 4.50 -7.84 10.33
N PRO A 366 3.75 -8.86 10.79
CA PRO A 366 4.30 -10.14 11.25
C PRO A 366 4.70 -11.02 10.06
N VAL A 367 5.65 -10.54 9.25
CA VAL A 367 6.17 -11.22 8.05
C VAL A 367 7.63 -11.60 8.24
N ASP A 368 8.08 -12.65 7.57
CA ASP A 368 9.44 -13.11 7.58
C ASP A 368 10.32 -12.31 6.60
N SER A 369 9.68 -11.86 5.52
CA SER A 369 10.34 -11.05 4.49
C SER A 369 9.35 -10.14 3.76
N VAL A 370 9.90 -9.17 3.00
CA VAL A 370 9.17 -8.27 2.10
C VAL A 370 9.87 -8.24 0.75
N ILE A 371 9.10 -8.35 -0.33
CA ILE A 371 9.59 -8.22 -1.71
C ILE A 371 8.96 -7.01 -2.39
N SER A 372 9.71 -6.35 -3.25
CA SER A 372 9.16 -5.32 -4.13
C SER A 372 8.50 -5.96 -5.35
N VAL A 373 7.29 -5.50 -5.68
CA VAL A 373 6.44 -6.05 -6.74
C VAL A 373 5.79 -4.92 -7.54
N TYR A 374 5.25 -5.24 -8.70
CA TYR A 374 4.24 -4.42 -9.36
C TYR A 374 2.98 -5.24 -9.63
N GLU A 375 1.85 -4.58 -9.73
CA GLU A 375 0.56 -5.20 -9.99
C GLU A 375 0.37 -5.44 -11.49
N ASP A 376 0.03 -6.68 -11.87
CA ASP A 376 -0.29 -7.07 -13.25
C ASP A 376 -1.71 -7.62 -13.33
N TYR A 377 -2.56 -6.96 -14.09
CA TYR A 377 -3.95 -7.34 -14.36
C TYR A 377 -4.12 -8.09 -15.70
N SER A 378 -3.01 -8.49 -16.32
CA SER A 378 -3.01 -9.27 -17.56
C SER A 378 -3.50 -10.70 -17.32
N LEU A 379 -4.03 -11.32 -18.37
CA LEU A 379 -4.37 -12.74 -18.31
C LEU A 379 -3.12 -13.57 -18.54
N HIS A 380 -2.79 -14.40 -17.57
CA HIS A 380 -1.67 -15.35 -17.63
C HIS A 380 -2.18 -16.76 -17.88
N TYR A 381 -1.38 -17.54 -18.60
CA TYR A 381 -1.69 -18.92 -18.93
C TYR A 381 -0.53 -19.84 -18.58
N LEU A 382 -0.86 -21.04 -18.11
CA LEU A 382 0.09 -22.10 -17.82
C LEU A 382 -0.06 -23.23 -18.84
N HIS A 383 1.03 -23.93 -19.14
CA HIS A 383 0.97 -25.16 -19.91
C HIS A 383 0.35 -26.29 -19.08
N ALA A 384 -0.71 -26.88 -19.60
CA ALA A 384 -1.34 -28.08 -19.08
C ALA A 384 -1.36 -29.19 -20.16
N GLN A 385 -1.80 -30.38 -19.80
CA GLN A 385 -1.83 -31.53 -20.68
C GLN A 385 -2.66 -31.31 -21.96
N GLN A 386 -3.68 -30.46 -21.90
CA GLN A 386 -4.58 -30.16 -23.01
C GLN A 386 -4.29 -28.83 -23.71
N GLY A 387 -3.16 -28.17 -23.43
CA GLY A 387 -2.80 -26.87 -23.97
C GLY A 387 -2.67 -25.79 -22.90
N LEU A 388 -2.96 -24.53 -23.23
CA LEU A 388 -2.89 -23.41 -22.29
C LEU A 388 -4.14 -23.34 -21.44
N VAL A 389 -3.97 -23.23 -20.13
CA VAL A 389 -5.02 -22.97 -19.15
C VAL A 389 -4.75 -21.65 -18.41
N PRO A 390 -5.79 -20.87 -18.03
CA PRO A 390 -5.59 -19.66 -17.25
C PRO A 390 -4.87 -19.97 -15.94
N ALA A 391 -3.89 -19.15 -15.58
CA ALA A 391 -3.20 -19.25 -14.28
C ALA A 391 -4.17 -18.97 -13.12
N ASN A 392 -5.15 -18.09 -13.33
CA ASN A 392 -6.21 -17.78 -12.39
C ASN A 392 -7.55 -18.36 -12.91
N PRO A 393 -7.95 -19.56 -12.50
CA PRO A 393 -9.21 -20.16 -12.91
C PRO A 393 -10.41 -19.25 -12.57
N GLY A 394 -11.31 -19.05 -13.53
CA GLY A 394 -12.49 -18.20 -13.36
C GLY A 394 -12.29 -16.74 -13.79
N MET A 395 -11.09 -16.19 -13.74
CA MET A 395 -10.82 -14.77 -14.01
C MET A 395 -10.87 -14.36 -15.49
N HIS A 396 -10.84 -15.31 -16.42
CA HIS A 396 -10.85 -15.04 -17.86
C HIS A 396 -12.18 -14.47 -18.38
N HIS A 397 -13.26 -14.60 -17.62
CA HIS A 397 -14.57 -14.00 -17.93
C HIS A 397 -14.79 -12.65 -17.26
N HIS A 398 -13.92 -12.25 -16.31
CA HIS A 398 -14.08 -11.02 -15.57
C HIS A 398 -13.58 -9.81 -16.36
N VAL A 399 -14.27 -8.68 -16.24
CA VAL A 399 -13.76 -7.42 -16.73
C VAL A 399 -12.52 -7.00 -15.94
N ARG A 400 -11.69 -6.12 -16.52
CA ARG A 400 -10.39 -5.75 -15.93
C ARG A 400 -10.51 -5.26 -14.47
N LEU A 401 -11.58 -4.56 -14.11
CA LEU A 401 -11.82 -4.05 -12.76
C LEU A 401 -12.13 -5.13 -11.71
N GLU A 402 -12.62 -6.29 -12.17
CA GLU A 402 -12.93 -7.43 -11.29
C GLU A 402 -11.75 -8.38 -11.13
N ARG A 403 -10.67 -8.21 -11.94
CA ARG A 403 -9.52 -9.09 -11.87
C ARG A 403 -8.67 -8.76 -10.66
N GLU A 404 -8.39 -9.78 -9.88
CA GLU A 404 -7.37 -9.71 -8.85
C GLU A 404 -5.99 -9.52 -9.51
N ALA A 405 -5.19 -8.57 -9.01
CA ALA A 405 -3.83 -8.36 -9.48
C ALA A 405 -2.96 -9.59 -9.19
N LEU A 406 -2.16 -9.99 -10.17
CA LEU A 406 -0.99 -10.82 -9.91
C LEU A 406 0.17 -9.91 -9.54
N PHE A 407 0.87 -10.25 -8.47
CA PHE A 407 2.04 -9.51 -8.03
C PHE A 407 3.30 -10.07 -8.69
N VAL A 408 3.96 -9.26 -9.49
CA VAL A 408 5.20 -9.65 -10.19
C VAL A 408 6.40 -9.14 -9.40
N ASP A 409 7.26 -10.06 -8.92
CA ASP A 409 8.55 -9.71 -8.28
C ASP A 409 9.43 -8.92 -9.26
N ASN A 410 9.66 -7.65 -8.98
CA ASN A 410 10.50 -6.79 -9.82
C ASN A 410 11.98 -6.83 -9.40
N GLY A 411 12.32 -7.62 -8.37
CA GLY A 411 13.69 -7.85 -7.89
C GLY A 411 14.44 -6.61 -7.41
N ALA A 412 13.80 -5.47 -7.26
CA ALA A 412 14.47 -4.22 -6.92
C ALA A 412 14.92 -4.19 -5.45
N VAL A 413 14.06 -4.67 -4.54
CA VAL A 413 14.31 -4.73 -3.09
C VAL A 413 13.74 -6.04 -2.54
N LYS A 414 14.53 -6.73 -1.70
CA LYS A 414 14.05 -7.83 -0.85
C LYS A 414 14.60 -7.60 0.56
N ALA A 415 13.74 -7.55 1.54
CA ALA A 415 14.12 -7.40 2.95
C ALA A 415 13.67 -8.63 3.74
N ALA A 416 14.49 -9.13 4.67
CA ALA A 416 14.12 -10.28 5.50
C ALA A 416 14.76 -10.17 6.88
N TRP A 417 14.08 -10.69 7.89
CA TRP A 417 14.67 -10.88 9.21
C TRP A 417 15.80 -11.88 9.14
N ARG A 418 16.88 -11.63 9.88
CA ARG A 418 18.08 -12.48 9.90
C ARG A 418 17.74 -13.93 10.26
N GLU A 419 16.84 -14.13 11.20
CA GLU A 419 16.39 -15.43 11.68
C GLU A 419 15.66 -16.28 10.63
N SER A 420 15.00 -15.62 9.63
CA SER A 420 14.29 -16.30 8.55
C SER A 420 15.22 -16.72 7.39
N ILE A 421 16.45 -16.19 7.35
CA ILE A 421 17.38 -16.42 6.24
C ILE A 421 18.15 -17.71 6.47
N THR A 422 18.08 -18.61 5.48
CA THR A 422 18.88 -19.84 5.41
C THR A 422 19.67 -19.90 4.10
N PRO A 423 20.69 -20.74 3.95
CA PRO A 423 21.38 -20.95 2.67
C PRO A 423 20.46 -21.46 1.55
N ALA A 424 19.32 -22.08 1.90
CA ALA A 424 18.36 -22.62 0.95
C ALA A 424 17.30 -21.61 0.55
N ASP A 425 16.91 -20.70 1.48
CA ASP A 425 15.81 -19.77 1.32
C ASP A 425 16.12 -18.42 1.97
N PHE A 426 15.69 -17.34 1.30
CA PHE A 426 15.77 -15.96 1.80
C PHE A 426 14.43 -15.44 2.31
N LEU A 427 13.31 -15.97 1.83
CA LEU A 427 12.02 -15.34 2.01
C LEU A 427 11.25 -15.81 3.25
N GLY A 428 11.44 -17.07 3.68
CA GLY A 428 10.64 -17.67 4.73
C GLY A 428 9.20 -17.99 4.26
N GLU A 429 8.30 -18.21 5.22
CA GLU A 429 6.93 -18.65 4.94
C GLU A 429 5.96 -17.48 4.72
N ARG A 430 6.11 -16.38 5.49
CA ARG A 430 5.23 -15.21 5.45
C ARG A 430 5.90 -14.07 4.69
N VAL A 431 5.49 -13.89 3.44
CA VAL A 431 6.08 -12.90 2.55
C VAL A 431 5.15 -11.70 2.41
N GLY A 432 5.58 -10.56 2.95
CA GLY A 432 4.97 -9.26 2.69
C GLY A 432 5.41 -8.68 1.35
N HIS A 433 4.77 -7.59 0.93
CA HIS A 433 5.12 -6.96 -0.34
C HIS A 433 5.12 -5.43 -0.27
N LEU A 434 5.90 -4.84 -1.16
CA LEU A 434 5.91 -3.40 -1.46
C LEU A 434 5.51 -3.22 -2.92
N VAL A 435 4.38 -2.57 -3.18
CA VAL A 435 3.98 -2.22 -4.54
C VAL A 435 4.80 -1.04 -5.03
N MET A 436 5.42 -1.19 -6.19
CA MET A 436 6.13 -0.14 -6.93
C MET A 436 5.40 0.14 -8.25
N PRO A 437 5.45 1.38 -8.77
CA PRO A 437 4.95 1.68 -10.12
C PRO A 437 5.61 0.78 -11.17
N ALA A 438 4.82 0.31 -12.14
CA ALA A 438 5.33 -0.56 -13.21
C ALA A 438 6.44 0.11 -14.03
N GLU A 439 6.34 1.44 -14.21
CA GLU A 439 7.25 2.27 -14.99
C GLU A 439 8.68 2.32 -14.43
N ILE A 440 8.86 2.07 -13.14
CA ILE A 440 10.17 2.02 -12.48
C ILE A 440 10.57 0.59 -12.05
N SER A 441 9.73 -0.40 -12.39
CA SER A 441 9.93 -1.81 -12.03
C SER A 441 10.72 -2.61 -13.07
N PHE A 442 11.33 -1.94 -14.04
CA PHE A 442 12.14 -2.60 -15.06
C PHE A 442 13.47 -3.13 -14.51
N GLN A 443 13.84 -4.32 -14.97
CA GLN A 443 15.12 -4.97 -14.66
C GLN A 443 16.00 -5.10 -15.89
N ILE A 444 17.29 -4.91 -15.73
CA ILE A 444 18.29 -5.17 -16.76
C ILE A 444 18.56 -6.68 -16.84
N LYS A 445 18.00 -7.34 -17.85
CA LYS A 445 18.21 -8.77 -18.16
C LYS A 445 18.97 -8.95 -19.48
N SER A 446 19.03 -7.92 -20.31
CA SER A 446 19.65 -7.91 -21.64
C SER A 446 20.21 -6.52 -21.96
N ALA A 447 21.01 -6.43 -23.03
CA ALA A 447 21.47 -5.15 -23.55
C ALA A 447 20.32 -4.24 -23.98
N PHE A 448 19.24 -4.81 -24.50
CA PHE A 448 18.03 -4.06 -24.85
C PHE A 448 17.39 -3.39 -23.62
N ASP A 449 17.27 -4.12 -22.51
CA ASP A 449 16.74 -3.55 -21.27
C ASP A 449 17.62 -2.42 -20.74
N PHE A 450 18.96 -2.58 -20.88
CA PHE A 450 19.90 -1.55 -20.48
C PHE A 450 19.65 -0.25 -21.24
N ASP A 451 19.58 -0.32 -22.57
CA ASP A 451 19.37 0.85 -23.43
C ASP A 451 17.98 1.47 -23.23
N LEU A 452 16.95 0.64 -22.99
CA LEU A 452 15.58 1.11 -22.67
C LEU A 452 15.56 1.88 -21.35
N ILE A 453 16.11 1.29 -20.28
CA ILE A 453 16.11 1.90 -18.94
C ILE A 453 16.95 3.20 -18.95
N GLU A 454 18.10 3.22 -19.62
CA GLU A 454 18.90 4.43 -19.77
C GLU A 454 18.09 5.55 -20.44
N SER A 455 17.38 5.24 -21.52
CA SER A 455 16.52 6.19 -22.22
C SER A 455 15.41 6.75 -21.32
N LEU A 456 14.76 5.90 -20.51
CA LEU A 456 13.74 6.32 -19.54
C LEU A 456 14.33 7.24 -18.46
N MET A 457 15.51 6.91 -17.93
CA MET A 457 16.18 7.72 -16.91
C MET A 457 16.58 9.11 -17.44
N LEU A 458 17.06 9.18 -18.68
CA LEU A 458 17.41 10.44 -19.33
C LEU A 458 16.19 11.32 -19.58
N ARG A 459 15.07 10.73 -19.99
CA ARG A 459 13.80 11.43 -20.18
C ARG A 459 13.25 11.99 -18.87
N ASN A 460 13.20 11.18 -17.79
CA ASN A 460 12.71 11.62 -16.49
C ASN A 460 13.53 12.80 -15.92
N LYS A 461 14.85 12.85 -16.22
CA LYS A 461 15.69 14.00 -15.87
C LYS A 461 15.33 15.26 -16.65
N ALA A 462 15.00 15.13 -17.93
CA ALA A 462 14.62 16.26 -18.77
C ALA A 462 13.25 16.86 -18.35
N ASP A 463 12.33 16.01 -17.89
CA ASP A 463 10.99 16.43 -17.44
C ASP A 463 11.00 17.04 -16.00
N SER A 464 12.11 16.85 -15.25
CA SER A 464 12.25 17.34 -13.85
C SER A 464 13.11 18.61 -13.72
N GLY A 465 13.74 19.11 -14.79
CA GLY A 465 14.56 20.30 -14.84
C GLY A 465 13.91 21.41 -15.63
#